data_7d4f5a567487f051ca0c822aa92149f5
#
_entry.id   7d4f5a567487f051ca0c822aa92149f5
#
_cell.length_a   1.000
_cell.length_b   1.000
_cell.length_c   1.000
_cell.angle_alpha   90.00
_cell.angle_beta   90.00
_cell.angle_gamma   90.00
#
_symmetry.space_group_name_H-M   'P 1'
#
loop_
_entity.id
_entity.type
_entity.pdbx_description
1 polymer ?
#
loop_
_entity_poly.entity_id
_entity_poly.type
_entity_poly.pdbx_seq_one_letter_code
_entity_poly.pdbx_strand_id
1 'polypeptide(L)'
;MKKYKGILREREPWLKAAIVLAAGYMMYLSLTGGMITYAALSVVVILAVFFQKEHIISEEGADISYNLFGLRHTNRWEWEDISALKTDYKKAYPDVILHINKDVSIRDFKMKRSDIPAVLELAERMNPEIYIDDISEEEQERRGQERLHQQEVERAREAAQKRKK
;
A
#
# COMPACT_ATOMS: atom_id res chain seq x y z
N MET A 1 14.28 5.80 19.10
CA MET A 1 14.04 5.46 17.68
C MET A 1 12.72 6.06 17.23
N LYS A 2 12.76 6.91 16.22
CA LYS A 2 11.56 7.53 15.64
C LYS A 2 10.93 6.54 14.66
N LYS A 3 9.60 6.31 14.78
CA LYS A 3 8.85 5.39 13.92
C LYS A 3 7.76 6.16 13.21
N TYR A 4 7.70 6.02 11.90
CA TYR A 4 6.66 6.58 11.05
C TYR A 4 5.68 5.48 10.68
N LYS A 5 4.40 5.66 11.03
CA LYS A 5 3.35 4.68 10.72
C LYS A 5 2.64 5.03 9.44
N GLY A 6 2.52 4.05 8.56
CA GLY A 6 1.66 4.15 7.38
C GLY A 6 0.17 4.18 7.77
N ILE A 7 -0.61 4.86 6.95
CA ILE A 7 -2.06 4.96 7.09
C ILE A 7 -2.68 3.74 6.43
N LEU A 8 -3.23 2.84 7.24
CA LEU A 8 -4.02 1.71 6.76
C LEU A 8 -5.49 1.95 7.11
N ARG A 9 -6.38 1.64 6.18
CA ARG A 9 -7.82 1.73 6.44
C ARG A 9 -8.22 0.61 7.40
N GLU A 10 -8.48 0.97 8.64
CA GLU A 10 -9.05 0.03 9.60
C GLU A 10 -10.56 -0.14 9.34
N ARG A 11 -11.03 -1.38 9.50
CA ARG A 11 -12.48 -1.64 9.44
C ARG A 11 -13.14 -1.11 10.69
N GLU A 12 -14.30 -0.49 10.54
CA GLU A 12 -15.12 -0.01 11.63
C GLU A 12 -15.40 -1.12 12.66
N PRO A 13 -15.33 -0.86 13.97
CA PRO A 13 -15.52 -1.88 15.01
C PRO A 13 -16.87 -2.60 14.92
N TRP A 14 -17.94 -1.85 14.61
CA TRP A 14 -19.27 -2.42 14.45
C TRP A 14 -19.34 -3.40 13.25
N LEU A 15 -18.63 -3.11 12.16
CA LEU A 15 -18.56 -3.99 11.00
C LEU A 15 -17.81 -5.29 11.33
N LYS A 16 -16.73 -5.20 12.11
CA LYS A 16 -16.02 -6.38 12.61
C LYS A 16 -16.96 -7.26 13.45
N ALA A 17 -17.72 -6.63 14.37
CA ALA A 17 -18.70 -7.34 15.20
C ALA A 17 -19.81 -8.00 14.36
N ALA A 18 -20.36 -7.30 13.38
CA ALA A 18 -21.40 -7.82 12.49
C ALA A 18 -20.91 -9.03 11.69
N ILE A 19 -19.68 -8.97 11.14
CA ILE A 19 -19.08 -10.09 10.39
C ILE A 19 -18.86 -11.30 11.30
N VAL A 20 -18.35 -11.08 12.51
CA VAL A 20 -18.13 -12.18 13.49
C VAL A 20 -19.45 -12.84 13.89
N LEU A 21 -20.51 -12.06 14.15
CA LEU A 21 -21.83 -12.60 14.48
C LEU A 21 -22.43 -13.40 13.32
N ALA A 22 -22.35 -12.87 12.08
CA ALA A 22 -22.83 -13.57 10.90
C ALA A 22 -22.06 -14.88 10.65
N ALA A 23 -20.73 -14.85 10.76
CA ALA A 23 -19.90 -16.03 10.60
C ALA A 23 -20.14 -17.06 11.73
N GLY A 24 -20.34 -16.61 12.96
CA GLY A 24 -20.71 -17.47 14.10
C GLY A 24 -22.06 -18.16 13.90
N TYR A 25 -23.06 -17.41 13.39
CA TYR A 25 -24.37 -17.97 13.06
C TYR A 25 -24.27 -19.01 11.92
N MET A 26 -23.53 -18.69 10.85
CA MET A 26 -23.27 -19.63 9.76
C MET A 26 -22.54 -20.90 10.24
N MET A 27 -21.59 -20.76 11.15
CA MET A 27 -20.89 -21.88 11.77
C MET A 27 -21.85 -22.76 12.55
N TYR A 28 -22.74 -22.17 13.37
CA TYR A 28 -23.76 -22.90 14.12
C TYR A 28 -24.68 -23.72 13.20
N LEU A 29 -25.23 -23.07 12.13
CA LEU A 29 -26.08 -23.76 11.15
C LEU A 29 -25.34 -24.89 10.43
N SER A 30 -24.07 -24.70 10.13
CA SER A 30 -23.26 -25.68 9.42
C SER A 30 -22.96 -26.91 10.27
N LEU A 31 -22.70 -26.72 11.56
CA LEU A 31 -22.47 -27.82 12.48
C LEU A 31 -23.74 -28.62 12.74
N THR A 32 -24.89 -27.96 12.88
CA THR A 32 -26.18 -28.64 13.08
C THR A 32 -26.69 -29.34 11.82
N GLY A 33 -26.35 -28.80 10.63
CA GLY A 33 -26.69 -29.37 9.32
C GLY A 33 -25.68 -30.38 8.77
N GLY A 34 -24.61 -30.69 9.51
CA GLY A 34 -23.56 -31.64 9.07
C GLY A 34 -22.63 -31.13 7.93
N MET A 35 -22.65 -29.84 7.66
CA MET A 35 -21.88 -29.22 6.54
C MET A 35 -20.52 -28.67 7.02
N ILE A 36 -19.57 -29.56 7.33
CA ILE A 36 -18.26 -29.22 7.90
C ILE A 36 -17.49 -28.17 7.06
N THR A 37 -17.63 -28.20 5.73
CA THR A 37 -16.95 -27.26 4.83
C THR A 37 -17.31 -25.79 5.12
N TYR A 38 -18.59 -25.50 5.37
CA TYR A 38 -19.03 -24.13 5.70
C TYR A 38 -18.63 -23.71 7.11
N ALA A 39 -18.55 -24.66 8.04
CA ALA A 39 -18.01 -24.39 9.37
C ALA A 39 -16.53 -23.99 9.29
N ALA A 40 -15.71 -24.70 8.51
CA ALA A 40 -14.30 -24.34 8.27
C ALA A 40 -14.18 -22.96 7.61
N LEU A 41 -15.00 -22.63 6.60
CA LEU A 41 -15.02 -21.34 5.96
C LEU A 41 -15.35 -20.21 6.96
N SER A 42 -16.31 -20.44 7.85
CA SER A 42 -16.69 -19.47 8.90
C SER A 42 -15.51 -19.17 9.84
N VAL A 43 -14.72 -20.18 10.20
CA VAL A 43 -13.49 -19.98 11.00
C VAL A 43 -12.49 -19.07 10.25
N VAL A 44 -12.26 -19.33 8.96
CA VAL A 44 -11.35 -18.50 8.14
C VAL A 44 -11.83 -17.04 8.08
N VAL A 45 -13.13 -16.81 7.93
CA VAL A 45 -13.72 -15.46 7.93
C VAL A 45 -13.49 -14.76 9.27
N ILE A 46 -13.70 -15.45 10.39
CA ILE A 46 -13.45 -14.92 11.74
C ILE A 46 -11.97 -14.54 11.89
N LEU A 47 -11.05 -15.43 11.51
CA LEU A 47 -9.61 -15.16 11.55
C LEU A 47 -9.24 -13.94 10.72
N ALA A 48 -9.82 -13.79 9.51
CA ALA A 48 -9.57 -12.66 8.62
C ALA A 48 -10.04 -11.30 9.18
N VAL A 49 -11.04 -11.28 10.08
CA VAL A 49 -11.49 -10.07 10.76
C VAL A 49 -10.46 -9.56 11.76
N PHE A 50 -9.77 -10.46 12.45
CA PHE A 50 -8.76 -10.13 13.46
C PHE A 50 -7.36 -9.93 12.87
N PHE A 51 -7.18 -10.22 11.58
CA PHE A 51 -5.91 -10.00 10.91
C PHE A 51 -5.66 -8.50 10.75
N GLN A 52 -4.57 -8.03 11.34
CA GLN A 52 -4.13 -6.64 11.27
C GLN A 52 -2.79 -6.55 10.53
N LYS A 53 -2.65 -5.51 9.71
CA LYS A 53 -1.43 -5.19 9.00
C LYS A 53 -1.00 -3.78 9.39
N GLU A 54 0.28 -3.58 9.65
CA GLU A 54 0.86 -2.27 9.91
C GLU A 54 2.03 -2.03 8.97
N HIS A 55 2.15 -0.81 8.45
CA HIS A 55 3.32 -0.33 7.73
C HIS A 55 4.10 0.59 8.66
N ILE A 56 5.38 0.33 8.83
CA ILE A 56 6.25 1.10 9.74
C ILE A 56 7.56 1.38 9.02
N ILE A 57 7.98 2.65 9.02
CA ILE A 57 9.32 3.07 8.59
C ILE A 57 10.08 3.53 9.82
N SER A 58 11.28 3.01 10.00
CA SER A 58 12.15 3.28 11.14
C SER A 58 13.62 3.32 10.71
N GLU A 59 14.51 3.58 11.65
CA GLU A 59 15.98 3.52 11.41
C GLU A 59 16.45 2.13 10.98
N GLU A 60 15.67 1.08 11.27
CA GLU A 60 16.00 -0.30 10.86
C GLU A 60 15.54 -0.66 9.44
N GLY A 61 14.68 0.18 8.83
CA GLY A 61 14.16 -0.07 7.49
C GLY A 61 12.64 0.11 7.36
N ALA A 62 12.09 -0.48 6.31
CA ALA A 62 10.67 -0.46 5.97
C ALA A 62 10.01 -1.81 6.32
N ASP A 63 9.17 -1.80 7.34
CA ASP A 63 8.55 -2.97 7.92
C ASP A 63 7.07 -3.10 7.51
N ILE A 64 6.67 -4.31 7.14
CA ILE A 64 5.27 -4.73 7.12
C ILE A 64 5.07 -5.71 8.27
N SER A 65 4.35 -5.28 9.29
CA SER A 65 4.00 -6.12 10.43
C SER A 65 2.59 -6.68 10.26
N TYR A 66 2.47 -7.97 10.45
CA TYR A 66 1.21 -8.70 10.47
C TYR A 66 0.93 -9.14 11.90
N ASN A 67 -0.26 -8.89 12.39
CA ASN A 67 -0.69 -9.31 13.72
C ASN A 67 -1.99 -10.09 13.64
N LEU A 68 -1.99 -11.29 14.21
CA LEU A 68 -3.17 -12.14 14.35
C LEU A 68 -3.21 -12.64 15.79
N PHE A 69 -4.21 -12.21 16.58
CA PHE A 69 -4.37 -12.58 17.99
C PHE A 69 -3.10 -12.41 18.85
N GLY A 70 -2.31 -11.35 18.60
CA GLY A 70 -1.06 -11.10 19.33
C GLY A 70 0.17 -11.81 18.77
N LEU A 71 0.00 -12.76 17.86
CA LEU A 71 1.11 -13.34 17.11
C LEU A 71 1.56 -12.33 16.05
N ARG A 72 2.73 -11.76 16.23
CA ARG A 72 3.29 -10.74 15.34
C ARG A 72 4.36 -11.34 14.45
N HIS A 73 4.20 -11.15 13.15
CA HIS A 73 5.22 -11.46 12.14
C HIS A 73 5.58 -10.18 11.39
N THR A 74 6.87 -9.86 11.32
CA THR A 74 7.36 -8.66 10.63
C THR A 74 8.20 -9.07 9.43
N ASN A 75 7.84 -8.54 8.26
CA ASN A 75 8.63 -8.66 7.04
C ASN A 75 9.34 -7.33 6.81
N ARG A 76 10.65 -7.30 7.11
CA ARG A 76 11.50 -6.12 7.03
C ARG A 76 12.23 -6.05 5.71
N TRP A 77 12.33 -4.85 5.16
CA TRP A 77 13.32 -4.48 4.18
C TRP A 77 14.31 -3.52 4.83
N GLU A 78 15.54 -3.94 4.94
CA GLU A 78 16.62 -3.11 5.48
C GLU A 78 16.94 -1.99 4.49
N TRP A 79 17.49 -0.86 4.98
CA TRP A 79 17.79 0.28 4.12
C TRP A 79 18.78 -0.06 3.01
N GLU A 80 19.72 -0.95 3.27
CA GLU A 80 20.72 -1.44 2.31
C GLU A 80 20.08 -2.17 1.12
N ASP A 81 18.93 -2.78 1.34
CA ASP A 81 18.17 -3.52 0.32
C ASP A 81 17.29 -2.60 -0.56
N ILE A 82 17.05 -1.37 -0.09
CA ILE A 82 16.14 -0.44 -0.77
C ILE A 82 16.92 0.37 -1.80
N SER A 83 16.58 0.17 -3.06
CA SER A 83 17.24 0.85 -4.19
C SER A 83 16.65 2.22 -4.51
N ALA A 84 15.35 2.40 -4.31
CA ALA A 84 14.69 3.67 -4.62
C ALA A 84 13.45 3.94 -3.77
N LEU A 85 13.19 5.23 -3.53
CA LEU A 85 11.94 5.76 -2.98
C LEU A 85 11.30 6.70 -4.00
N LYS A 86 10.00 6.56 -4.19
CA LYS A 86 9.23 7.44 -5.06
C LYS A 86 7.96 7.89 -4.37
N THR A 87 7.68 9.19 -4.41
CA THR A 87 6.46 9.78 -3.85
C THR A 87 5.39 9.96 -4.92
N ASP A 88 4.13 9.61 -4.57
CA ASP A 88 2.96 9.87 -5.41
C ASP A 88 1.93 10.67 -4.59
N TYR A 89 1.82 11.95 -4.87
CA TYR A 89 0.94 12.88 -4.17
C TYR A 89 -0.51 12.85 -4.70
N LYS A 90 -0.75 12.26 -5.88
CA LYS A 90 -2.07 12.30 -6.53
C LYS A 90 -2.98 11.16 -6.13
N LYS A 91 -2.45 9.94 -6.08
CA LYS A 91 -3.26 8.74 -5.86
C LYS A 91 -3.95 8.66 -4.52
N ALA A 92 -3.43 9.33 -3.49
CA ALA A 92 -3.91 9.20 -2.13
C ALA A 92 -4.28 10.52 -1.44
N TYR A 93 -4.44 11.61 -2.20
CA TYR A 93 -4.76 12.93 -1.63
C TYR A 93 -5.83 12.85 -0.52
N PRO A 94 -5.66 13.52 0.64
CA PRO A 94 -4.58 14.45 1.04
C PRO A 94 -3.29 13.79 1.54
N ASP A 95 -3.23 12.48 1.61
CA ASP A 95 -2.06 11.68 1.98
C ASP A 95 -1.16 11.43 0.75
N VAL A 96 -0.04 10.73 0.96
CA VAL A 96 0.95 10.42 -0.07
C VAL A 96 1.20 8.92 -0.11
N ILE A 97 1.36 8.34 -1.28
CA ILE A 97 1.88 6.98 -1.41
C ILE A 97 3.38 7.07 -1.59
N LEU A 98 4.11 6.40 -0.71
CA LEU A 98 5.53 6.17 -0.83
C LEU A 98 5.76 4.79 -1.42
N HIS A 99 6.26 4.75 -2.65
CA HIS A 99 6.69 3.53 -3.31
C HIS A 99 8.12 3.22 -2.88
N ILE A 100 8.34 2.09 -2.26
CA ILE A 100 9.64 1.61 -1.81
C ILE A 100 10.05 0.48 -2.73
N ASN A 101 11.15 0.63 -3.44
CA ASN A 101 11.65 -0.34 -4.39
C ASN A 101 12.82 -1.12 -3.80
N LYS A 102 12.74 -2.44 -3.93
CA LYS A 102 13.83 -3.38 -3.66
C LYS A 102 13.91 -4.33 -4.84
N ASP A 103 14.98 -4.27 -5.62
CA ASP A 103 15.14 -5.04 -6.86
C ASP A 103 13.94 -4.85 -7.81
N VAL A 104 13.22 -5.95 -8.09
CA VAL A 104 12.01 -5.95 -8.93
C VAL A 104 10.71 -5.80 -8.13
N SER A 105 10.80 -5.71 -6.80
CA SER A 105 9.66 -5.66 -5.90
C SER A 105 9.35 -4.25 -5.46
N ILE A 106 8.06 -3.89 -5.39
CA ILE A 106 7.61 -2.58 -4.94
C ILE A 106 6.66 -2.76 -3.77
N ARG A 107 6.82 -1.94 -2.72
CA ARG A 107 5.89 -1.81 -1.60
C ARG A 107 5.31 -0.42 -1.56
N ASP A 108 4.00 -0.33 -1.42
CA ASP A 108 3.27 0.93 -1.34
C ASP A 108 2.90 1.21 0.11
N PHE A 109 3.42 2.31 0.66
CA PHE A 109 3.11 2.78 1.99
C PHE A 109 2.34 4.09 1.88
N LYS A 110 1.06 4.08 2.27
CA LYS A 110 0.29 5.31 2.39
C LYS A 110 0.69 6.02 3.68
N MET A 111 1.14 7.27 3.58
CA MET A 111 1.69 8.05 4.70
C MET A 111 1.06 9.44 4.76
N LYS A 112 1.14 10.07 5.94
CA LYS A 112 0.77 11.47 6.07
C LYS A 112 1.75 12.33 5.28
N ARG A 113 1.23 13.32 4.55
CA ARG A 113 2.04 14.28 3.80
C ARG A 113 3.08 14.99 4.68
N SER A 114 2.74 15.28 5.94
CA SER A 114 3.64 15.91 6.92
C SER A 114 4.87 15.08 7.28
N ASP A 115 4.77 13.75 7.13
CA ASP A 115 5.82 12.83 7.56
C ASP A 115 6.81 12.53 6.44
N ILE A 116 6.44 12.80 5.17
CA ILE A 116 7.26 12.49 3.99
C ILE A 116 8.64 13.12 4.05
N PRO A 117 8.82 14.45 4.29
CA PRO A 117 10.16 15.04 4.31
C PRO A 117 11.09 14.38 5.32
N ALA A 118 10.56 14.08 6.52
CA ALA A 118 11.35 13.44 7.57
C ALA A 118 11.68 11.97 7.27
N VAL A 119 10.84 11.30 6.49
CA VAL A 119 11.09 9.91 6.04
C VAL A 119 12.15 9.90 4.94
N LEU A 120 12.11 10.84 4.00
CA LEU A 120 13.13 10.96 2.95
C LEU A 120 14.49 11.33 3.53
N GLU A 121 14.55 12.29 4.47
CA GLU A 121 15.78 12.62 5.21
C GLU A 121 16.35 11.41 5.98
N LEU A 122 15.45 10.62 6.61
CA LEU A 122 15.85 9.38 7.27
C LEU A 122 16.47 8.39 6.26
N ALA A 123 15.83 8.23 5.11
CA ALA A 123 16.29 7.32 4.06
C ALA A 123 17.68 7.70 3.53
N GLU A 124 17.90 8.98 3.20
CA GLU A 124 19.20 9.50 2.74
C GLU A 124 20.29 9.29 3.79
N ARG A 125 19.96 9.49 5.07
CA ARG A 125 20.91 9.29 6.17
C ARG A 125 21.29 7.83 6.35
N MET A 126 20.34 6.90 6.17
CA MET A 126 20.54 5.47 6.40
C MET A 126 21.12 4.75 5.18
N ASN A 127 20.80 5.23 3.97
CA ASN A 127 21.35 4.73 2.71
C ASN A 127 21.65 5.91 1.78
N PRO A 128 22.89 6.45 1.78
CA PRO A 128 23.26 7.57 0.93
C PRO A 128 23.22 7.29 -0.59
N GLU A 129 23.16 6.03 -0.99
CA GLU A 129 23.09 5.60 -2.39
C GLU A 129 21.65 5.44 -2.89
N ILE A 130 20.67 5.66 -2.00
CA ILE A 130 19.25 5.48 -2.36
C ILE A 130 18.81 6.53 -3.39
N TYR A 131 18.15 6.08 -4.45
CA TYR A 131 17.55 7.00 -5.41
C TYR A 131 16.21 7.53 -4.88
N ILE A 132 16.09 8.86 -4.74
CA ILE A 132 14.85 9.51 -4.28
C ILE A 132 14.23 10.29 -5.43
N ASP A 133 13.00 9.92 -5.80
CA ASP A 133 12.15 10.61 -6.79
C ASP A 133 10.98 11.29 -6.05
N ASP A 134 11.30 12.41 -5.39
CA ASP A 134 10.30 13.26 -4.72
C ASP A 134 9.90 14.40 -5.66
N ILE A 135 8.98 14.08 -6.56
CA ILE A 135 8.47 15.05 -7.52
C ILE A 135 7.27 15.77 -6.91
N SER A 136 7.34 17.09 -6.80
CA SER A 136 6.24 17.92 -6.30
C SER A 136 4.93 17.67 -7.07
N GLU A 137 3.80 17.93 -6.43
CA GLU A 137 2.47 17.74 -7.03
C GLU A 137 2.32 18.52 -8.36
N GLU A 138 2.81 19.77 -8.39
CA GLU A 138 2.83 20.65 -9.57
C GLU A 138 3.64 20.05 -10.72
N GLU A 139 4.78 19.48 -10.41
CA GLU A 139 5.66 18.85 -11.41
C GLU A 139 5.06 17.52 -11.91
N GLN A 140 4.41 16.75 -11.04
CA GLN A 140 3.67 15.57 -11.46
C GLN A 140 2.49 15.93 -12.39
N GLU A 141 1.81 17.05 -12.15
CA GLU A 141 0.76 17.57 -13.03
C GLU A 141 1.28 17.99 -14.38
N ARG A 142 2.36 18.76 -14.39
CA ARG A 142 3.01 19.18 -15.62
C ARG A 142 3.45 17.99 -16.47
N ARG A 143 4.16 17.03 -15.87
CA ARG A 143 4.58 15.79 -16.56
C ARG A 143 3.38 14.94 -17.04
N GLY A 144 2.28 14.97 -16.31
CA GLY A 144 1.02 14.31 -16.71
C GLY A 144 0.43 14.96 -17.96
N GLN A 145 0.34 16.27 -17.97
CA GLN A 145 -0.17 17.05 -19.12
C GLN A 145 0.73 16.90 -20.36
N GLU A 146 2.04 16.96 -20.18
CA GLU A 146 3.00 16.75 -21.28
C GLU A 146 2.84 15.36 -21.93
N ARG A 147 2.66 14.31 -21.12
CA ARG A 147 2.42 12.95 -21.65
C ARG A 147 1.12 12.84 -22.42
N LEU A 148 0.05 13.42 -21.93
CA LEU A 148 -1.24 13.44 -22.63
C LEU A 148 -1.13 14.19 -23.97
N HIS A 149 -0.50 15.34 -23.97
CA HIS A 149 -0.27 16.11 -25.20
C HIS A 149 0.59 15.33 -26.22
N GLN A 150 1.65 14.66 -25.79
CA GLN A 150 2.46 13.81 -26.67
C GLN A 150 1.63 12.68 -27.28
N GLN A 151 0.77 12.01 -26.50
CA GLN A 151 -0.11 10.96 -27.00
C GLN A 151 -1.13 11.49 -28.02
N GLU A 152 -1.66 12.67 -27.79
CA GLU A 152 -2.58 13.32 -28.75
C GLU A 152 -1.89 13.65 -30.08
N VAL A 153 -0.68 14.21 -30.01
CA VAL A 153 0.13 14.53 -31.21
C VAL A 153 0.46 13.25 -31.98
N GLU A 154 0.82 12.17 -31.28
CA GLU A 154 1.13 10.89 -31.91
C GLU A 154 -0.09 10.29 -32.60
N ARG A 155 -1.24 10.25 -31.91
CA ARG A 155 -2.51 9.82 -32.51
C ARG A 155 -2.91 10.65 -33.72
N ALA A 156 -2.72 11.98 -33.67
CA ALA A 156 -3.01 12.86 -34.82
C ALA A 156 -2.07 12.56 -36.00
N ARG A 157 -0.78 12.28 -35.76
CA ARG A 157 0.18 11.87 -36.80
C ARG A 157 -0.19 10.54 -37.43
N GLU A 158 -0.57 9.54 -36.65
CA GLU A 158 -1.02 8.24 -37.16
C GLU A 158 -2.30 8.37 -37.99
N ALA A 159 -3.27 9.16 -37.54
CA ALA A 159 -4.49 9.42 -38.27
C ALA A 159 -4.23 10.12 -39.62
N ALA A 160 -3.29 11.08 -39.64
CA ALA A 160 -2.86 11.77 -40.87
C ALA A 160 -2.16 10.82 -41.86
N GLN A 161 -1.35 9.89 -41.37
CA GLN A 161 -0.69 8.88 -42.22
C GLN A 161 -1.70 7.88 -42.82
N LYS A 162 -2.72 7.47 -42.04
CA LYS A 162 -3.76 6.57 -42.53
C LYS A 162 -4.64 7.20 -43.60
N ARG A 163 -4.78 8.54 -43.64
CA ARG A 163 -5.53 9.26 -44.67
C ARG A 163 -4.78 9.45 -45.99
N LYS A 164 -3.44 9.23 -45.99
CA LYS A 164 -2.58 9.37 -47.18
C LYS A 164 -2.35 8.06 -47.91
N LYS A 165 -2.80 6.95 -47.37
CA LYS A 165 -2.82 5.62 -48.00
C LYS A 165 -4.24 5.33 -48.57
#